data_285019033a61648d684be9cbcd5ee5dc
#
_entry.id   285019033a61648d684be9cbcd5ee5dc
#
_cell.length_a   1.000
_cell.length_b   1.000
_cell.length_c   1.000
_cell.angle_alpha   90.00
_cell.angle_beta   90.00
_cell.angle_gamma   90.00
#
_symmetry.space_group_name_H-M   'P 1'
#
loop_
_entity.id
_entity.type
_entity.pdbx_description
1 polymer ?
#
loop_
_entity_poly.entity_id
_entity_poly.type
_entity_poly.pdbx_seq_one_letter_code
_entity_poly.pdbx_strand_id
1 'polypeptide(L)'
;MTGADEIRNLPREQAKDLYIGAGHYSSYVGPPKLWDVLGASQFRLLTALGLRENHRLLDVGCGALRAGRLLMPYLNKGCYYGIEPNMWLVEDAIAAEVGREFIAMKAPVFSDSADFAADSFGVTFDFILANSIFSHGGPDMLEQALVSFATALAPGGLIVSTFLRADLRPDFPVETPGWTYPGCTTYRPETLSRLFAQAGLVGRMLPWFHPLQFWYAIARSPDDLPAEAHDVHLVGAVLRDAGLSASLDGTR
;
A
#
# COMPACT_ATOMS: atom_id res chain seq x y z
N MET A 1 -21.01 7.21 25.97
CA MET A 1 -20.19 6.80 24.81
C MET A 1 -20.98 5.75 24.05
N THR A 2 -21.07 5.83 22.75
CA THR A 2 -21.68 4.76 21.94
C THR A 2 -20.69 3.60 21.83
N GLY A 3 -21.17 2.36 21.55
CA GLY A 3 -20.26 1.21 21.39
C GLY A 3 -19.20 1.40 20.28
N ALA A 4 -19.44 2.32 19.34
CA ALA A 4 -18.46 2.70 18.29
C ALA A 4 -17.30 3.53 18.90
N ASP A 5 -17.57 4.45 19.82
CA ASP A 5 -16.55 5.24 20.51
C ASP A 5 -15.67 4.35 21.40
N GLU A 6 -16.25 3.30 22.00
CA GLU A 6 -15.51 2.34 22.81
C GLU A 6 -14.50 1.54 21.95
N ILE A 7 -14.90 1.06 20.78
CA ILE A 7 -14.03 0.32 19.86
C ILE A 7 -12.89 1.23 19.37
N ARG A 8 -13.19 2.46 18.96
CA ARG A 8 -12.19 3.41 18.44
C ARG A 8 -11.09 3.74 19.43
N ASN A 9 -11.42 3.79 20.72
CA ASN A 9 -10.50 4.19 21.78
C ASN A 9 -9.80 3.00 22.48
N LEU A 10 -9.96 1.77 22.00
CA LEU A 10 -9.23 0.64 22.55
C LEU A 10 -7.72 0.81 22.40
N PRO A 11 -6.92 0.37 23.38
CA PRO A 11 -5.50 0.16 23.14
C PRO A 11 -5.27 -0.83 21.99
N ARG A 12 -4.28 -0.58 21.13
CA ARG A 12 -3.97 -1.44 19.96
C ARG A 12 -3.85 -2.92 20.33
N GLU A 13 -3.29 -3.22 21.49
CA GLU A 13 -3.14 -4.58 21.98
C GLU A 13 -4.49 -5.31 22.15
N GLN A 14 -5.52 -4.60 22.61
CA GLN A 14 -6.87 -5.13 22.77
C GLN A 14 -7.64 -5.16 21.44
N ALA A 15 -7.23 -4.33 20.47
CA ALA A 15 -7.83 -4.31 19.13
C ALA A 15 -7.36 -5.45 18.22
N LYS A 16 -6.38 -6.27 18.62
CA LYS A 16 -5.80 -7.36 17.81
C LYS A 16 -6.83 -8.43 17.40
N ASP A 17 -7.87 -8.63 18.20
CA ASP A 17 -8.92 -9.63 17.94
C ASP A 17 -10.15 -9.06 17.23
N LEU A 18 -10.14 -7.78 16.86
CA LEU A 18 -11.22 -7.18 16.09
C LEU A 18 -11.22 -7.74 14.66
N TYR A 19 -12.42 -7.79 14.06
CA TYR A 19 -12.55 -8.14 12.64
C TYR A 19 -12.03 -7.02 11.74
N ILE A 20 -11.63 -7.39 10.52
CA ILE A 20 -11.15 -6.43 9.50
C ILE A 20 -12.30 -5.49 9.11
N GLY A 21 -12.04 -4.18 9.13
CA GLY A 21 -13.05 -3.15 8.89
C GLY A 21 -13.77 -2.67 10.14
N ALA A 22 -13.45 -3.18 11.34
CA ALA A 22 -13.96 -2.61 12.58
C ALA A 22 -13.49 -1.17 12.78
N GLY A 23 -14.26 -0.38 13.55
CA GLY A 23 -14.05 1.06 13.75
C GLY A 23 -12.84 1.45 14.60
N HIS A 24 -11.76 0.68 14.58
CA HIS A 24 -10.47 0.98 15.21
C HIS A 24 -9.40 1.15 14.12
N TYR A 25 -8.50 2.15 14.25
CA TYR A 25 -7.53 2.47 13.20
C TYR A 25 -6.71 1.27 12.72
N SER A 26 -6.28 0.37 13.62
CA SER A 26 -5.46 -0.78 13.24
C SER A 26 -6.22 -1.92 12.59
N SER A 27 -7.52 -2.07 12.85
CA SER A 27 -8.37 -3.11 12.26
C SER A 27 -9.10 -2.66 10.99
N TYR A 28 -9.32 -1.36 10.85
CA TYR A 28 -9.93 -0.80 9.64
C TYR A 28 -9.07 -1.04 8.40
N VAL A 29 -7.76 -0.95 8.49
CA VAL A 29 -6.82 -1.05 7.37
C VAL A 29 -6.29 -2.49 7.12
N GLY A 30 -6.97 -3.51 7.63
CA GLY A 30 -6.63 -4.92 7.43
C GLY A 30 -6.46 -5.70 8.75
N PRO A 31 -5.84 -6.90 8.70
CA PRO A 31 -5.74 -7.76 9.88
C PRO A 31 -4.84 -7.12 10.96
N PRO A 32 -5.39 -6.79 12.15
CA PRO A 32 -4.63 -6.07 13.18
C PRO A 32 -3.48 -6.91 13.78
N LYS A 33 -3.60 -8.24 13.78
CA LYS A 33 -2.50 -9.16 14.19
C LYS A 33 -1.25 -9.04 13.31
N LEU A 34 -1.42 -8.63 12.05
CA LEU A 34 -0.32 -8.49 11.09
C LEU A 34 0.19 -7.05 10.98
N TRP A 35 -0.25 -6.15 11.85
CA TRP A 35 0.07 -4.72 11.81
C TRP A 35 1.56 -4.44 11.65
N ASP A 36 2.37 -4.97 12.57
CA ASP A 36 3.82 -4.73 12.59
C ASP A 36 4.53 -5.43 11.43
N VAL A 37 4.15 -6.68 11.16
CA VAL A 37 4.76 -7.50 10.10
C VAL A 37 4.52 -6.88 8.72
N LEU A 38 3.29 -6.46 8.43
CA LEU A 38 2.96 -5.86 7.13
C LEU A 38 3.63 -4.49 6.97
N GLY A 39 3.67 -3.66 8.01
CA GLY A 39 4.41 -2.40 7.97
C GLY A 39 5.90 -2.60 7.68
N ALA A 40 6.55 -3.51 8.42
CA ALA A 40 7.95 -3.84 8.24
C ALA A 40 8.24 -4.45 6.86
N SER A 41 7.34 -5.30 6.34
CA SER A 41 7.46 -5.89 5.01
C SER A 41 7.45 -4.83 3.90
N GLN A 42 6.53 -3.85 3.98
CA GLN A 42 6.46 -2.74 3.03
C GLN A 42 7.73 -1.88 3.06
N PHE A 43 8.19 -1.50 4.26
CA PHE A 43 9.43 -0.75 4.44
C PHE A 43 10.63 -1.48 3.82
N ARG A 44 10.78 -2.78 4.13
CA ARG A 44 11.87 -3.60 3.61
C ARG A 44 11.80 -3.75 2.09
N LEU A 45 10.59 -3.96 1.52
CA LEU A 45 10.42 -4.04 0.07
C LEU A 45 10.89 -2.75 -0.61
N LEU A 46 10.40 -1.60 -0.17
CA LEU A 46 10.75 -0.32 -0.77
C LEU A 46 12.26 -0.03 -0.69
N THR A 47 12.89 -0.31 0.46
CA THR A 47 14.34 -0.13 0.62
C THR A 47 15.16 -1.12 -0.22
N ALA A 48 14.67 -2.34 -0.41
CA ALA A 48 15.26 -3.33 -1.32
C ALA A 48 15.14 -2.90 -2.79
N LEU A 49 14.04 -2.23 -3.16
CA LEU A 49 13.82 -1.65 -4.49
C LEU A 49 14.55 -0.33 -4.70
N GLY A 50 15.29 0.15 -3.72
CA GLY A 50 16.16 1.32 -3.89
C GLY A 50 15.63 2.60 -3.25
N LEU A 51 14.55 2.58 -2.44
CA LEU A 51 14.15 3.77 -1.68
C LEU A 51 15.30 4.26 -0.79
N ARG A 52 15.57 5.56 -0.82
CA ARG A 52 16.57 6.24 0.02
C ARG A 52 15.93 7.42 0.73
N GLU A 53 16.62 7.93 1.75
CA GLU A 53 16.15 8.96 2.66
C GLU A 53 15.77 10.29 1.98
N ASN A 54 16.40 10.61 0.86
CA ASN A 54 16.17 11.84 0.09
C ASN A 54 15.08 11.68 -0.99
N HIS A 55 14.55 10.48 -1.20
CA HIS A 55 13.49 10.24 -2.16
C HIS A 55 12.14 10.75 -1.67
N ARG A 56 11.33 11.30 -2.57
CA ARG A 56 9.93 11.60 -2.30
C ARG A 56 9.08 10.35 -2.50
N LEU A 57 8.36 9.97 -1.46
CA LEU A 57 7.45 8.83 -1.45
C LEU A 57 6.01 9.33 -1.32
N LEU A 58 5.13 8.85 -2.19
CA LEU A 58 3.69 8.94 -2.04
C LEU A 58 3.14 7.59 -1.57
N ASP A 59 2.41 7.60 -0.44
CA ASP A 59 1.70 6.46 0.13
C ASP A 59 0.20 6.64 -0.14
N VAL A 60 -0.32 5.94 -1.14
CA VAL A 60 -1.71 6.02 -1.61
C VAL A 60 -2.58 5.08 -0.80
N GLY A 61 -3.60 5.63 -0.14
CA GLY A 61 -4.35 4.93 0.89
C GLY A 61 -3.45 4.64 2.08
N CYS A 62 -2.76 5.68 2.59
CA CYS A 62 -1.81 5.54 3.68
C CYS A 62 -2.48 5.07 4.98
N GLY A 63 -3.83 5.12 5.03
CA GLY A 63 -4.64 4.59 6.11
C GLY A 63 -4.20 5.12 7.46
N ALA A 64 -4.07 4.22 8.41
CA ALA A 64 -3.59 4.51 9.75
C ALA A 64 -2.04 4.51 9.85
N LEU A 65 -1.34 4.93 8.82
CA LEU A 65 0.12 5.06 8.77
C LEU A 65 0.89 3.77 9.15
N ARG A 66 0.32 2.60 8.83
CA ARG A 66 0.96 1.33 9.18
C ARG A 66 2.38 1.20 8.62
N ALA A 67 2.59 1.59 7.35
CA ALA A 67 3.92 1.72 6.77
C ALA A 67 4.53 3.09 7.08
N GLY A 68 3.72 4.15 7.07
CA GLY A 68 4.12 5.53 7.27
C GLY A 68 4.93 5.76 8.55
N ARG A 69 4.56 5.11 9.67
CA ARG A 69 5.29 5.19 10.95
C ARG A 69 6.74 4.66 10.88
N LEU A 70 7.06 3.82 9.90
CA LEU A 70 8.41 3.32 9.63
C LEU A 70 9.11 4.12 8.53
N LEU A 71 8.36 4.57 7.52
CA LEU A 71 8.87 5.31 6.38
C LEU A 71 9.23 6.75 6.74
N MET A 72 8.38 7.45 7.50
CA MET A 72 8.65 8.84 7.91
C MET A 72 9.95 9.01 8.72
N PRO A 73 10.30 8.16 9.70
CA PRO A 73 11.60 8.25 10.37
C PRO A 73 12.79 8.12 9.43
N TYR A 74 12.70 7.23 8.46
CA TYR A 74 13.74 6.98 7.47
C TYR A 74 13.91 8.13 6.47
N LEU A 75 12.79 8.65 5.94
CA LEU A 75 12.81 9.71 4.94
C LEU A 75 13.21 11.06 5.55
N ASN A 76 13.83 11.92 4.75
CA ASN A 76 14.12 13.30 5.11
C ASN A 76 12.82 14.11 5.31
N LYS A 77 12.94 15.24 5.99
CA LYS A 77 11.84 16.17 6.22
C LYS A 77 11.18 16.57 4.89
N GLY A 78 9.83 16.48 4.82
CA GLY A 78 9.04 16.83 3.65
C GLY A 78 9.12 15.83 2.51
N CYS A 79 9.64 14.62 2.73
CA CYS A 79 9.75 13.58 1.71
C CYS A 79 8.64 12.51 1.76
N TYR A 80 7.78 12.53 2.76
CA TYR A 80 6.63 11.64 2.87
C TYR A 80 5.35 12.38 2.52
N TYR A 81 4.57 11.81 1.60
CA TYR A 81 3.25 12.27 1.17
C TYR A 81 2.26 11.14 1.34
N GLY A 82 1.02 11.45 1.75
CA GLY A 82 -0.02 10.45 1.94
C GLY A 82 -1.36 10.90 1.34
N ILE A 83 -2.07 10.00 0.70
CA ILE A 83 -3.48 10.17 0.31
C ILE A 83 -4.32 9.22 1.16
N GLU A 84 -5.32 9.74 1.87
CA GLU A 84 -6.28 8.94 2.66
C GLU A 84 -7.61 9.68 2.79
N PRO A 85 -8.68 9.24 2.11
CA PRO A 85 -9.99 9.88 2.23
C PRO A 85 -10.56 9.86 3.66
N ASN A 86 -10.23 8.82 4.44
CA ASN A 86 -10.69 8.67 5.82
C ASN A 86 -9.66 9.28 6.80
N MET A 87 -9.51 10.59 6.79
CA MET A 87 -8.48 11.30 7.58
C MET A 87 -8.49 10.97 9.07
N TRP A 88 -9.60 10.49 9.64
CA TRP A 88 -9.65 10.02 11.02
C TRP A 88 -8.65 8.89 11.30
N LEU A 89 -8.33 8.05 10.28
CA LEU A 89 -7.31 7.00 10.41
C LEU A 89 -5.92 7.59 10.63
N VAL A 90 -5.60 8.63 9.87
CA VAL A 90 -4.32 9.37 9.99
C VAL A 90 -4.25 10.06 11.35
N GLU A 91 -5.33 10.72 11.78
CA GLU A 91 -5.40 11.44 13.05
C GLU A 91 -5.23 10.50 14.26
N ASP A 92 -5.95 9.37 14.26
CA ASP A 92 -5.84 8.36 15.32
C ASP A 92 -4.45 7.73 15.36
N ALA A 93 -3.85 7.43 14.20
CA ALA A 93 -2.49 6.90 14.12
C ALA A 93 -1.44 7.91 14.60
N ILE A 94 -1.60 9.19 14.28
CA ILE A 94 -0.73 10.25 14.80
C ILE A 94 -0.83 10.32 16.32
N ALA A 95 -2.04 10.22 16.87
CA ALA A 95 -2.24 10.29 18.31
C ALA A 95 -1.69 9.05 19.05
N ALA A 96 -1.83 7.87 18.47
CA ALA A 96 -1.53 6.59 19.13
C ALA A 96 -0.11 6.07 18.87
N GLU A 97 0.44 6.28 17.64
CA GLU A 97 1.65 5.58 17.19
C GLU A 97 2.81 6.53 16.85
N VAL A 98 2.53 7.75 16.35
CA VAL A 98 3.56 8.59 15.72
C VAL A 98 3.95 9.79 16.61
N GLY A 99 2.96 10.51 17.13
CA GLY A 99 3.16 11.73 17.93
C GLY A 99 3.19 13.01 17.09
N ARG A 100 2.56 14.07 17.63
CA ARG A 100 2.42 15.36 16.93
C ARG A 100 3.74 16.10 16.75
N GLU A 101 4.65 16.02 17.73
CA GLU A 101 5.98 16.61 17.64
C GLU A 101 6.80 15.98 16.51
N PHE A 102 6.68 14.66 16.33
CA PHE A 102 7.37 13.97 15.25
C PHE A 102 6.81 14.38 13.87
N ILE A 103 5.48 14.53 13.74
CA ILE A 103 4.84 15.05 12.53
C ILE A 103 5.34 16.47 12.23
N ALA A 104 5.42 17.36 13.22
CA ALA A 104 5.95 18.70 13.03
C ALA A 104 7.43 18.70 12.59
N MET A 105 8.23 17.79 13.12
CA MET A 105 9.64 17.62 12.74
C MET A 105 9.80 17.11 11.31
N LYS A 106 9.04 16.10 10.92
CA LYS A 106 9.15 15.44 9.60
C LYS A 106 8.35 16.15 8.50
N ALA A 107 7.34 16.94 8.88
CA ALA A 107 6.49 17.71 7.98
C ALA A 107 5.96 16.88 6.77
N PRO A 108 5.29 15.73 7.01
CA PRO A 108 4.63 15.02 5.93
C PRO A 108 3.48 15.85 5.37
N VAL A 109 3.09 15.57 4.12
CA VAL A 109 1.96 16.23 3.47
C VAL A 109 0.86 15.22 3.25
N PHE A 110 -0.37 15.53 3.69
CA PHE A 110 -1.53 14.65 3.51
C PHE A 110 -2.60 15.29 2.65
N SER A 111 -3.33 14.46 1.90
CA SER A 111 -4.51 14.83 1.11
C SER A 111 -5.64 13.85 1.42
N ASP A 112 -6.87 14.36 1.50
CA ASP A 112 -8.12 13.63 1.68
C ASP A 112 -8.79 13.26 0.35
N SER A 113 -8.08 13.41 -0.77
CA SER A 113 -8.58 13.08 -2.11
C SER A 113 -9.03 11.63 -2.20
N ALA A 114 -10.23 11.42 -2.77
CA ALA A 114 -10.79 10.09 -3.03
C ALA A 114 -10.57 9.62 -4.48
N ASP A 115 -9.95 10.44 -5.32
CA ASP A 115 -9.76 10.24 -6.76
C ASP A 115 -8.32 9.96 -7.17
N PHE A 116 -7.46 9.59 -6.20
CA PHE A 116 -6.04 9.25 -6.42
C PHE A 116 -5.19 10.38 -7.02
N ALA A 117 -5.52 11.64 -6.74
CA ALA A 117 -4.89 12.83 -7.34
C ALA A 117 -3.44 13.03 -6.89
N ALA A 118 -2.53 12.14 -7.31
CA ALA A 118 -1.11 12.22 -7.00
C ALA A 118 -0.44 13.48 -7.58
N ASP A 119 -0.90 13.93 -8.74
CA ASP A 119 -0.44 15.13 -9.44
C ASP A 119 -0.86 16.44 -8.75
N SER A 120 -1.87 16.41 -7.88
CA SER A 120 -2.33 17.57 -7.12
C SER A 120 -1.31 18.12 -6.14
N PHE A 121 -0.33 17.33 -5.73
CA PHE A 121 0.77 17.78 -4.86
C PHE A 121 1.76 18.74 -5.55
N GLY A 122 1.74 18.83 -6.87
CA GLY A 122 2.63 19.73 -7.64
C GLY A 122 4.11 19.35 -7.57
N VAL A 123 4.41 18.10 -7.19
CA VAL A 123 5.77 17.53 -7.15
C VAL A 123 5.79 16.17 -7.84
N THR A 124 6.97 15.68 -8.19
CA THR A 124 7.15 14.32 -8.68
C THR A 124 7.66 13.41 -7.56
N PHE A 125 7.33 12.11 -7.66
CA PHE A 125 7.66 11.08 -6.69
C PHE A 125 8.64 10.06 -7.25
N ASP A 126 9.68 9.76 -6.49
CA ASP A 126 10.61 8.67 -6.80
C ASP A 126 9.95 7.30 -6.56
N PHE A 127 9.05 7.23 -5.57
CA PHE A 127 8.25 6.05 -5.26
C PHE A 127 6.79 6.42 -5.02
N ILE A 128 5.88 5.61 -5.58
CA ILE A 128 4.45 5.64 -5.27
C ILE A 128 4.07 4.26 -4.74
N LEU A 129 3.63 4.18 -3.50
CA LEU A 129 3.17 2.95 -2.85
C LEU A 129 1.64 2.92 -2.87
N ALA A 130 1.03 1.82 -3.34
CA ALA A 130 -0.41 1.58 -3.26
C ALA A 130 -0.67 0.14 -2.75
N ASN A 131 -0.62 -0.04 -1.43
CA ASN A 131 -0.79 -1.36 -0.83
C ASN A 131 -2.24 -1.60 -0.40
N SER A 132 -2.84 -2.67 -0.88
CA SER A 132 -4.22 -3.10 -0.58
C SER A 132 -5.30 -2.08 -0.97
N ILE A 133 -5.04 -1.28 -1.99
CA ILE A 133 -6.01 -0.32 -2.54
C ILE A 133 -6.79 -0.97 -3.68
N PHE A 134 -6.11 -1.46 -4.70
CA PHE A 134 -6.75 -2.04 -5.87
C PHE A 134 -7.28 -3.47 -5.67
N SER A 135 -7.10 -4.05 -4.49
CA SER A 135 -7.91 -5.20 -4.06
C SER A 135 -9.36 -4.83 -3.77
N HIS A 136 -9.67 -3.52 -3.63
CA HIS A 136 -11.00 -2.99 -3.34
C HIS A 136 -11.52 -2.05 -4.45
N GLY A 137 -10.66 -1.56 -5.32
CA GLY A 137 -11.01 -0.71 -6.47
C GLY A 137 -11.05 -1.51 -7.76
N GLY A 138 -12.05 -1.26 -8.61
CA GLY A 138 -12.19 -1.90 -9.92
C GLY A 138 -11.27 -1.33 -11.00
N PRO A 139 -11.34 -1.91 -12.23
CA PRO A 139 -10.50 -1.45 -13.36
C PRO A 139 -10.66 0.03 -13.71
N ASP A 140 -11.85 0.57 -13.54
CA ASP A 140 -12.17 1.99 -13.74
C ASP A 140 -11.40 2.90 -12.77
N MET A 141 -11.33 2.52 -11.51
CA MET A 141 -10.57 3.24 -10.49
C MET A 141 -9.05 3.10 -10.69
N LEU A 142 -8.59 1.90 -11.08
CA LEU A 142 -7.18 1.68 -11.39
C LEU A 142 -6.75 2.50 -12.60
N GLU A 143 -7.56 2.58 -13.66
CA GLU A 143 -7.28 3.39 -14.85
C GLU A 143 -7.11 4.86 -14.48
N GLN A 144 -8.02 5.43 -13.69
CA GLN A 144 -7.94 6.81 -13.19
C GLN A 144 -6.65 7.03 -12.37
N ALA A 145 -6.36 6.14 -11.44
CA ALA A 145 -5.17 6.23 -10.59
C ALA A 145 -3.86 6.19 -11.41
N LEU A 146 -3.75 5.27 -12.38
CA LEU A 146 -2.56 5.12 -13.19
C LEU A 146 -2.25 6.36 -14.04
N VAL A 147 -3.26 7.08 -14.54
CA VAL A 147 -3.07 8.35 -15.26
C VAL A 147 -2.44 9.40 -14.36
N SER A 148 -2.96 9.57 -13.13
CA SER A 148 -2.42 10.51 -12.15
C SER A 148 -1.02 10.09 -11.69
N PHE A 149 -0.82 8.79 -11.41
CA PHE A 149 0.49 8.27 -11.01
C PHE A 149 1.53 8.45 -12.12
N ALA A 150 1.16 8.15 -13.38
CA ALA A 150 2.06 8.37 -14.51
C ALA A 150 2.46 9.85 -14.65
N THR A 151 1.56 10.79 -14.37
CA THR A 151 1.89 12.22 -14.39
C THR A 151 2.83 12.62 -13.27
N ALA A 152 2.60 12.10 -12.05
CA ALA A 152 3.35 12.45 -10.85
C ALA A 152 4.65 11.64 -10.65
N LEU A 153 4.88 10.57 -11.42
CA LEU A 153 6.08 9.74 -11.28
C LEU A 153 7.32 10.47 -11.79
N ALA A 154 8.38 10.49 -11.02
CA ALA A 154 9.67 11.04 -11.43
C ALA A 154 10.32 10.20 -12.56
N PRO A 155 11.25 10.75 -13.36
CA PRO A 155 12.09 9.95 -14.24
C PRO A 155 12.84 8.87 -13.44
N GLY A 156 12.78 7.61 -13.90
CA GLY A 156 13.34 6.46 -13.16
C GLY A 156 12.58 6.08 -11.89
N GLY A 157 11.44 6.71 -11.62
CA GLY A 157 10.60 6.42 -10.45
C GLY A 157 9.83 5.10 -10.58
N LEU A 158 9.38 4.57 -9.45
CA LEU A 158 8.74 3.26 -9.34
C LEU A 158 7.41 3.34 -8.61
N ILE A 159 6.34 2.79 -9.21
CA ILE A 159 5.09 2.51 -8.53
C ILE A 159 5.16 1.09 -7.98
N VAL A 160 4.90 0.91 -6.70
CA VAL A 160 4.89 -0.38 -6.00
C VAL A 160 3.49 -0.63 -5.49
N SER A 161 2.77 -1.57 -6.10
CA SER A 161 1.36 -1.80 -5.79
C SER A 161 1.04 -3.27 -5.58
N THR A 162 -0.04 -3.55 -4.85
CA THR A 162 -0.55 -4.91 -4.70
C THR A 162 -1.86 -5.09 -5.44
N PHE A 163 -2.03 -6.30 -6.01
CA PHE A 163 -3.24 -6.72 -6.68
C PHE A 163 -3.64 -8.14 -6.25
N LEU A 164 -4.93 -8.44 -6.28
CA LEU A 164 -5.42 -9.82 -6.31
C LEU A 164 -5.48 -10.27 -7.77
N ARG A 165 -4.88 -11.42 -8.07
CA ARG A 165 -4.88 -12.00 -9.43
C ARG A 165 -5.96 -13.04 -9.56
N ALA A 166 -6.80 -12.93 -10.61
CA ALA A 166 -7.93 -13.80 -10.86
C ALA A 166 -7.53 -15.27 -11.10
N ASP A 167 -6.37 -15.49 -11.73
CA ASP A 167 -5.82 -16.83 -11.98
C ASP A 167 -5.21 -17.50 -10.74
N LEU A 168 -4.87 -16.74 -9.71
CA LEU A 168 -4.29 -17.24 -8.46
C LEU A 168 -5.29 -17.17 -7.29
N ARG A 169 -6.34 -16.38 -7.41
CA ARG A 169 -7.38 -16.17 -6.40
C ARG A 169 -8.78 -16.24 -7.01
N PRO A 170 -9.19 -17.41 -7.49
CA PRO A 170 -10.49 -17.61 -8.14
C PRO A 170 -11.69 -17.52 -7.17
N ASP A 171 -11.42 -17.42 -5.88
CA ASP A 171 -12.40 -17.30 -4.79
C ASP A 171 -12.98 -15.88 -4.65
N PHE A 172 -12.43 -14.87 -5.35
CA PHE A 172 -12.93 -13.51 -5.35
C PHE A 172 -13.59 -13.11 -6.67
N PRO A 173 -14.54 -12.15 -6.64
CA PRO A 173 -15.13 -11.56 -7.85
C PRO A 173 -14.04 -10.97 -8.76
N VAL A 174 -14.27 -11.06 -10.09
CA VAL A 174 -13.30 -10.61 -11.10
C VAL A 174 -13.72 -9.24 -11.63
N GLU A 175 -12.83 -8.25 -11.53
CA GLU A 175 -12.94 -6.95 -12.19
C GLU A 175 -14.26 -6.21 -11.90
N THR A 176 -14.69 -6.26 -10.63
CA THR A 176 -15.89 -5.54 -10.18
C THR A 176 -15.64 -4.03 -10.25
N PRO A 177 -16.45 -3.25 -10.99
CA PRO A 177 -16.28 -1.80 -11.10
C PRO A 177 -16.51 -1.07 -9.77
N GLY A 178 -15.84 0.07 -9.61
CA GLY A 178 -16.00 0.96 -8.46
C GLY A 178 -15.31 0.45 -7.21
N TRP A 179 -15.65 1.04 -6.07
CA TRP A 179 -15.08 0.71 -4.75
C TRP A 179 -15.90 -0.36 -4.04
N THR A 180 -15.28 -1.45 -3.64
CA THR A 180 -15.96 -2.66 -3.09
C THR A 180 -15.66 -2.92 -1.62
N TYR A 181 -14.84 -2.10 -0.94
CA TYR A 181 -14.48 -2.32 0.46
C TYR A 181 -15.71 -2.51 1.39
N PRO A 182 -15.75 -3.48 2.32
CA PRO A 182 -14.66 -4.41 2.68
C PRO A 182 -14.54 -5.64 1.78
N GLY A 183 -15.38 -5.77 0.72
CA GLY A 183 -15.23 -6.80 -0.31
C GLY A 183 -13.94 -6.61 -1.11
N CYS A 184 -13.60 -7.60 -1.93
CA CYS A 184 -12.42 -7.56 -2.78
C CYS A 184 -12.78 -7.84 -4.24
N THR A 185 -11.93 -7.38 -5.15
CA THR A 185 -11.97 -7.72 -6.58
C THR A 185 -10.59 -8.19 -7.06
N THR A 186 -10.58 -9.10 -8.04
CA THR A 186 -9.36 -9.60 -8.66
C THR A 186 -9.23 -9.06 -10.07
N TYR A 187 -8.00 -9.12 -10.59
CA TYR A 187 -7.67 -8.68 -11.95
C TYR A 187 -7.10 -9.83 -12.76
N ARG A 188 -7.50 -9.92 -14.03
CA ARG A 188 -6.80 -10.77 -14.99
C ARG A 188 -5.43 -10.15 -15.32
N PRO A 189 -4.36 -10.97 -15.50
CA PRO A 189 -3.04 -10.45 -15.89
C PRO A 189 -3.07 -9.57 -17.13
N GLU A 190 -3.90 -9.94 -18.11
CA GLU A 190 -4.06 -9.22 -19.38
C GLU A 190 -4.68 -7.83 -19.16
N THR A 191 -5.63 -7.73 -18.24
CA THR A 191 -6.25 -6.44 -17.87
C THR A 191 -5.24 -5.53 -17.19
N LEU A 192 -4.43 -6.03 -16.25
CA LEU A 192 -3.36 -5.26 -15.63
C LEU A 192 -2.37 -4.74 -16.68
N SER A 193 -1.88 -5.64 -17.55
CA SER A 193 -0.94 -5.27 -18.61
C SER A 193 -1.51 -4.22 -19.56
N ARG A 194 -2.78 -4.36 -19.94
CA ARG A 194 -3.49 -3.39 -20.79
C ARG A 194 -3.62 -2.03 -20.12
N LEU A 195 -4.03 -1.98 -18.85
CA LEU A 195 -4.21 -0.72 -18.11
C LEU A 195 -2.87 -0.02 -17.88
N PHE A 196 -1.80 -0.75 -17.57
CA PHE A 196 -0.46 -0.16 -17.50
C PHE A 196 -0.06 0.46 -18.84
N ALA A 197 -0.21 -0.28 -19.93
CA ALA A 197 0.15 0.21 -21.27
C ALA A 197 -0.68 1.44 -21.69
N GLN A 198 -1.97 1.50 -21.37
CA GLN A 198 -2.83 2.66 -21.63
C GLN A 198 -2.36 3.92 -20.90
N ALA A 199 -1.79 3.77 -19.71
CA ALA A 199 -1.18 4.87 -18.96
C ALA A 199 0.29 5.17 -19.37
N GLY A 200 0.82 4.51 -20.39
CA GLY A 200 2.23 4.65 -20.79
C GLY A 200 3.21 4.03 -19.80
N LEU A 201 2.77 2.98 -19.10
CA LEU A 201 3.54 2.28 -18.09
C LEU A 201 3.74 0.81 -18.48
N VAL A 202 4.72 0.18 -17.86
CA VAL A 202 4.97 -1.26 -17.89
C VAL A 202 5.08 -1.77 -16.47
N GLY A 203 4.71 -3.03 -16.23
CA GLY A 203 4.76 -3.58 -14.88
C GLY A 203 5.04 -5.07 -14.88
N ARG A 204 5.64 -5.55 -13.79
CA ARG A 204 5.83 -6.96 -13.53
C ARG A 204 5.54 -7.33 -12.09
N MET A 205 5.12 -8.56 -11.87
CA MET A 205 4.96 -9.14 -10.54
C MET A 205 6.33 -9.35 -9.87
N LEU A 206 6.40 -9.05 -8.58
CA LEU A 206 7.58 -9.27 -7.74
C LEU A 206 7.41 -10.52 -6.87
N PRO A 207 8.45 -11.33 -6.68
CA PRO A 207 8.41 -12.48 -5.78
C PRO A 207 8.57 -12.06 -4.31
N TRP A 208 7.80 -11.05 -3.90
CA TRP A 208 7.77 -10.58 -2.53
C TRP A 208 6.53 -11.10 -1.83
N PHE A 209 6.72 -11.73 -0.66
CA PHE A 209 5.62 -12.33 0.07
C PHE A 209 4.58 -11.29 0.53
N HIS A 210 3.30 -11.61 0.32
CA HIS A 210 2.14 -10.96 0.91
C HIS A 210 1.12 -12.05 1.28
N PRO A 211 0.43 -11.98 2.44
CA PRO A 211 -0.48 -13.05 2.88
C PRO A 211 -1.64 -13.35 1.92
N LEU A 212 -2.06 -12.37 1.13
CA LEU A 212 -3.25 -12.47 0.28
C LEU A 212 -3.03 -12.01 -1.16
N GLN A 213 -2.21 -10.99 -1.38
CA GLN A 213 -2.08 -10.26 -2.64
C GLN A 213 -0.71 -10.49 -3.28
N PHE A 214 -0.53 -9.96 -4.48
CA PHE A 214 0.70 -10.04 -5.25
C PHE A 214 1.27 -8.64 -5.49
N TRP A 215 2.54 -8.47 -5.20
CA TRP A 215 3.26 -7.24 -5.42
C TRP A 215 3.63 -7.06 -6.88
N TYR A 216 3.52 -5.83 -7.35
CA TYR A 216 3.96 -5.39 -8.67
C TYR A 216 4.88 -4.18 -8.56
N ALA A 217 5.93 -4.18 -9.37
CA ALA A 217 6.69 -2.99 -9.73
C ALA A 217 6.17 -2.49 -11.08
N ILE A 218 5.90 -1.18 -11.18
CA ILE A 218 5.35 -0.54 -12.37
C ILE A 218 6.18 0.71 -12.63
N ALA A 219 6.60 0.93 -13.88
CA ALA A 219 7.49 2.04 -14.27
C ALA A 219 7.14 2.54 -15.68
N ARG A 220 7.79 3.62 -16.13
CA ARG A 220 7.63 4.14 -17.49
C ARG A 220 8.35 3.30 -18.53
N SER A 221 9.46 2.70 -18.15
CA SER A 221 10.31 1.89 -19.04
C SER A 221 10.61 0.53 -18.41
N PRO A 222 10.76 -0.53 -19.21
CA PRO A 222 11.28 -1.81 -18.73
C PRO A 222 12.65 -1.68 -18.05
N ASP A 223 13.47 -0.72 -18.45
CA ASP A 223 14.81 -0.48 -17.89
C ASP A 223 14.77 0.10 -16.47
N ASP A 224 13.63 0.71 -16.07
CA ASP A 224 13.40 1.22 -14.73
C ASP A 224 12.88 0.14 -13.78
N LEU A 225 12.44 -1.01 -14.30
CA LEU A 225 11.96 -2.12 -13.47
C LEU A 225 13.13 -2.87 -12.83
N PRO A 226 12.94 -3.43 -11.61
CA PRO A 226 13.94 -4.32 -11.02
C PRO A 226 14.24 -5.49 -11.96
N ALA A 227 15.50 -5.77 -12.21
CA ALA A 227 15.90 -6.88 -13.09
C ALA A 227 15.50 -8.23 -12.47
N GLU A 228 14.98 -9.15 -13.29
CA GLU A 228 14.58 -10.51 -12.84
C GLU A 228 15.72 -11.28 -12.19
N ALA A 229 16.97 -11.03 -12.60
CA ALA A 229 18.15 -11.62 -11.97
C ALA A 229 18.29 -11.30 -10.47
N HIS A 230 17.63 -10.23 -10.01
CA HIS A 230 17.61 -9.85 -8.59
C HIS A 230 16.47 -10.50 -7.78
N ASP A 231 15.58 -11.25 -8.42
CA ASP A 231 14.40 -11.85 -7.77
C ASP A 231 14.80 -12.83 -6.64
N VAL A 232 15.96 -13.44 -6.74
CA VAL A 232 16.52 -14.30 -5.67
C VAL A 232 16.71 -13.55 -4.34
N HIS A 233 16.80 -12.22 -4.37
CA HIS A 233 16.94 -11.34 -3.21
C HIS A 233 15.60 -10.76 -2.73
N LEU A 234 14.51 -10.92 -3.48
CA LEU A 234 13.18 -10.36 -3.24
C LEU A 234 12.21 -11.43 -2.71
N VAL A 235 12.55 -12.11 -1.63
CA VAL A 235 11.70 -13.19 -1.09
C VAL A 235 10.66 -12.69 -0.09
N GLY A 236 11.02 -11.77 0.80
CA GLY A 236 10.11 -11.15 1.77
C GLY A 236 9.47 -12.10 2.81
N ALA A 237 9.93 -13.34 2.90
CA ALA A 237 9.34 -14.37 3.76
C ALA A 237 9.50 -14.04 5.26
N VAL A 238 8.47 -14.38 6.05
CA VAL A 238 8.46 -14.30 7.51
C VAL A 238 8.55 -15.73 8.05
N LEU A 239 9.76 -16.17 8.37
CA LEU A 239 10.05 -17.58 8.63
C LEU A 239 9.70 -18.08 10.05
N ARG A 240 9.46 -17.16 11.00
CA ARG A 240 9.21 -17.52 12.41
C ARG A 240 7.83 -17.13 12.92
N ASP A 241 6.92 -16.82 12.01
CA ASP A 241 5.52 -16.61 12.34
C ASP A 241 4.72 -17.81 11.83
N ALA A 242 4.19 -18.62 12.75
CA ALA A 242 3.50 -19.87 12.40
C ALA A 242 2.24 -19.63 11.54
N GLY A 243 1.54 -18.50 11.76
CA GLY A 243 0.35 -18.14 10.97
C GLY A 243 0.69 -17.72 9.54
N LEU A 244 1.82 -17.02 9.36
CA LEU A 244 2.28 -16.56 8.05
C LEU A 244 3.08 -17.61 7.30
N SER A 245 3.87 -18.43 7.99
CA SER A 245 4.62 -19.52 7.35
C SER A 245 3.71 -20.63 6.84
N ALA A 246 2.61 -20.93 7.52
CA ALA A 246 1.60 -21.89 7.05
C ALA A 246 0.94 -21.44 5.73
N SER A 247 0.81 -20.13 5.50
CA SER A 247 0.28 -19.59 4.24
C SER A 247 1.26 -19.71 3.07
N LEU A 248 2.57 -19.85 3.33
CA LEU A 248 3.59 -20.09 2.30
C LEU A 248 3.50 -21.51 1.72
N ASP A 249 3.12 -22.48 2.56
CA ASP A 249 3.03 -23.89 2.15
C ASP A 249 1.75 -24.20 1.35
N GLY A 250 0.72 -23.36 1.47
CA GLY A 250 -0.58 -23.50 0.77
C GLY A 250 -0.71 -22.75 -0.57
N THR A 251 0.29 -21.98 -0.97
CA THR A 251 0.25 -21.08 -2.14
C THR A 251 1.20 -21.50 -3.28
N ARG A 252 1.61 -22.76 -3.32
CA ARG A 252 2.34 -23.33 -4.45
C ARG A 252 1.43 -24.09 -5.39
#